data_47a35ef7ae7f09136ce964f6b18ac3f8
#
_entry.id   47a35ef7ae7f09136ce964f6b18ac3f8
#
_cell.length_a   1.000
_cell.length_b   1.000
_cell.length_c   1.000
_cell.angle_alpha   90.00
_cell.angle_beta   90.00
_cell.angle_gamma   90.00
#
_symmetry.space_group_name_H-M   'P 1'
#
loop_
_entity.id
_entity.type
_entity.pdbx_description
1 polymer ?
#
loop_
_entity_poly.entity_id
_entity_poly.type
_entity_poly.pdbx_seq_one_letter_code
_entity_poly.pdbx_strand_id
1 'polypeptide(L)'
;MRKKERRSRMSEVLATYLLTDTTDSEKRAEQIAAGLTVGSWTDLPLVKQEQLRKHKGRVVKVEEKEGTSENETQSVITIAYPEANFSRDIPAVLTTVFGKLSLDGKIKLTDLEFSEGFKRSLPGPKFGIYGIRKLLGEFERPLLMSIFKGVIGRDLADIKEQLRQQALGGVDLIKDDEIFFENELAPFETRIIEGKQVLKETREETGHKTLYAVNLTGRTAELRDKARRAAELGADALLLNVFAYGLDVMQSLAEDREIPLPIMAHPAVSGSFTSSPVYGLSHALLLGKLNRYCGADFSLFPSPYGTVALPKESALAIHDECVKDDVFHPSFAVPSAGIHPGMVPLLMRDFGIDHIINAGGGIHGHPKGAEGGGKAFRAVIDAVLEAQPIEEKAASCKDLQLALDKWGRVEAV
;
A
#
# COMPACT_ATOMS: atom_id res chain seq x y z
N MET A 1 41.86 -13.69 9.30
CA MET A 1 41.88 -12.62 8.29
C MET A 1 40.52 -12.26 7.68
N ARG A 2 39.46 -13.07 7.81
CA ARG A 2 38.12 -12.78 7.20
C ARG A 2 37.22 -11.77 7.92
N LYS A 3 37.57 -11.26 9.11
CA LYS A 3 36.77 -10.27 9.87
C LYS A 3 37.14 -8.79 9.63
N LYS A 4 38.27 -8.49 8.92
CA LYS A 4 38.71 -7.11 8.65
C LYS A 4 38.20 -6.54 7.33
N GLU A 5 37.77 -7.37 6.37
CA GLU A 5 37.26 -6.92 5.07
C GLU A 5 35.78 -6.44 5.09
N ARG A 6 35.04 -6.71 6.17
CA ARG A 6 33.63 -6.25 6.34
C ARG A 6 33.49 -4.79 6.79
N ARG A 7 34.57 -4.06 7.06
CA ARG A 7 34.51 -2.71 7.67
C ARG A 7 34.72 -1.54 6.70
N SER A 8 34.75 -1.73 5.38
CA SER A 8 34.98 -0.64 4.42
C SER A 8 34.06 -0.68 3.17
N ARG A 9 32.98 -1.44 3.15
CA ARG A 9 31.94 -1.17 2.15
C ARG A 9 31.19 0.06 2.61
N MET A 10 31.37 1.19 1.88
CA MET A 10 30.48 2.34 2.03
C MET A 10 29.05 1.84 1.89
N SER A 11 28.16 2.29 2.75
CA SER A 11 26.74 2.00 2.62
C SER A 11 26.23 2.61 1.31
N GLU A 12 25.48 1.85 0.53
CA GLU A 12 24.99 2.22 -0.79
C GLU A 12 23.47 2.02 -0.88
N VAL A 13 22.79 2.88 -1.62
CA VAL A 13 21.44 2.66 -2.12
C VAL A 13 21.56 2.03 -3.51
N LEU A 14 20.98 0.86 -3.72
CA LEU A 14 20.92 0.23 -5.04
C LEU A 14 19.59 0.60 -5.71
N ALA A 15 19.67 1.18 -6.90
CA ALA A 15 18.51 1.48 -7.71
C ALA A 15 18.54 0.62 -8.98
N THR A 16 17.42 -0.08 -9.22
CA THR A 16 17.24 -0.94 -10.39
C THR A 16 16.27 -0.29 -11.36
N TYR A 17 16.67 -0.22 -12.63
CA TYR A 17 15.89 0.42 -13.69
C TYR A 17 15.64 -0.56 -14.83
N LEU A 18 14.47 -0.44 -15.43
CA LEU A 18 14.17 -0.98 -16.75
C LEU A 18 14.39 0.13 -17.77
N LEU A 19 15.30 -0.10 -18.71
CA LEU A 19 15.53 0.74 -19.90
C LEU A 19 14.84 0.10 -21.10
N THR A 20 14.21 0.90 -21.91
CA THR A 20 13.54 0.44 -23.16
C THR A 20 14.08 1.26 -24.34
N ASP A 21 14.31 0.61 -25.49
CA ASP A 21 14.86 1.20 -26.72
C ASP A 21 16.28 1.79 -26.55
N THR A 22 17.10 1.17 -25.69
CA THR A 22 18.50 1.60 -25.47
C THR A 22 19.44 0.71 -26.30
N THR A 23 20.27 1.31 -27.15
CA THR A 23 21.20 0.61 -28.05
C THR A 23 22.49 0.16 -27.40
N ASP A 24 22.94 0.84 -26.32
CA ASP A 24 24.17 0.53 -25.57
C ASP A 24 23.86 0.71 -24.08
N SER A 25 23.37 -0.34 -23.46
CA SER A 25 22.91 -0.33 -22.07
C SER A 25 24.04 -0.15 -21.07
N GLU A 26 25.24 -0.66 -21.37
CA GLU A 26 26.43 -0.48 -20.49
C GLU A 26 26.86 0.98 -20.45
N LYS A 27 27.02 1.59 -21.62
CA LYS A 27 27.37 3.02 -21.73
C LYS A 27 26.31 3.90 -21.08
N ARG A 28 25.04 3.56 -21.28
CA ARG A 28 23.91 4.28 -20.67
C ARG A 28 23.94 4.19 -19.15
N ALA A 29 24.21 3.00 -18.59
CA ALA A 29 24.32 2.79 -17.15
C ALA A 29 25.46 3.63 -16.55
N GLU A 30 26.65 3.66 -17.19
CA GLU A 30 27.77 4.49 -16.74
C GLU A 30 27.45 5.99 -16.80
N GLN A 31 26.76 6.45 -17.84
CA GLN A 31 26.29 7.84 -17.95
C GLN A 31 25.32 8.21 -16.81
N ILE A 32 24.38 7.31 -16.48
CA ILE A 32 23.43 7.50 -15.37
C ILE A 32 24.19 7.54 -14.04
N ALA A 33 25.07 6.56 -13.78
CA ALA A 33 25.82 6.46 -12.54
C ALA A 33 26.66 7.73 -12.27
N ALA A 34 27.36 8.23 -13.28
CA ALA A 34 28.15 9.45 -13.18
C ALA A 34 27.26 10.71 -13.15
N GLY A 35 26.29 10.79 -14.08
CA GLY A 35 25.45 11.99 -14.28
C GLY A 35 24.56 12.35 -13.12
N LEU A 36 24.09 11.35 -12.34
CA LEU A 36 23.25 11.56 -11.16
C LEU A 36 24.05 11.71 -9.85
N THR A 37 25.38 11.67 -9.93
CA THR A 37 26.24 11.80 -8.75
C THR A 37 27.26 12.92 -8.90
N VAL A 38 28.34 12.71 -9.69
CA VAL A 38 29.45 13.65 -9.82
C VAL A 38 29.44 14.45 -11.13
N GLY A 39 28.44 14.23 -11.99
CA GLY A 39 28.31 14.94 -13.27
C GLY A 39 29.28 14.40 -14.33
N SER A 40 29.98 15.30 -15.02
CA SER A 40 30.97 14.97 -16.06
C SER A 40 32.28 14.50 -15.44
N TRP A 41 32.41 13.18 -15.18
CA TRP A 41 33.58 12.60 -14.53
C TRP A 41 34.87 12.78 -15.34
N THR A 42 34.78 12.57 -16.65
CA THR A 42 35.94 12.61 -17.56
C THR A 42 36.52 14.01 -17.76
N ASP A 43 35.74 15.05 -17.56
CA ASP A 43 36.16 16.43 -17.74
C ASP A 43 36.76 17.04 -16.45
N LEU A 44 36.79 16.27 -15.36
CA LEU A 44 37.35 16.72 -14.08
C LEU A 44 38.85 16.53 -14.02
N PRO A 45 39.61 17.52 -13.48
CA PRO A 45 41.01 17.33 -13.14
C PRO A 45 41.21 16.13 -12.19
N LEU A 46 42.32 15.44 -12.29
CA LEU A 46 42.63 14.24 -11.48
C LEU A 46 42.43 14.44 -9.98
N VAL A 47 42.87 15.60 -9.45
CA VAL A 47 42.71 15.95 -8.02
C VAL A 47 41.20 16.01 -7.64
N LYS A 48 40.39 16.55 -8.52
CA LYS A 48 38.92 16.62 -8.31
C LYS A 48 38.28 15.24 -8.41
N GLN A 49 38.72 14.40 -9.35
CA GLN A 49 38.24 13.01 -9.46
C GLN A 49 38.54 12.24 -8.18
N GLU A 50 39.71 12.44 -7.60
CA GLU A 50 40.13 11.76 -6.36
C GLU A 50 39.27 12.19 -5.16
N GLN A 51 39.00 13.51 -5.04
CA GLN A 51 38.11 14.06 -4.01
C GLN A 51 36.66 13.52 -4.14
N LEU A 52 36.17 13.36 -5.34
CA LEU A 52 34.80 12.96 -5.62
C LEU A 52 34.61 11.44 -5.75
N ARG A 53 35.69 10.65 -5.74
CA ARG A 53 35.64 9.18 -5.93
C ARG A 53 34.64 8.48 -4.99
N LYS A 54 34.55 8.91 -3.72
CA LYS A 54 33.63 8.36 -2.73
C LYS A 54 32.17 8.71 -2.97
N HIS A 55 31.89 9.68 -3.85
CA HIS A 55 30.54 10.15 -4.18
C HIS A 55 30.06 9.66 -5.55
N LYS A 56 30.94 9.09 -6.37
CA LYS A 56 30.58 8.59 -7.70
C LYS A 56 29.72 7.34 -7.61
N GLY A 57 28.60 7.33 -8.35
CA GLY A 57 27.78 6.14 -8.56
C GLY A 57 28.53 5.07 -9.35
N ARG A 58 28.15 3.83 -9.16
CA ARG A 58 28.81 2.65 -9.74
C ARG A 58 27.76 1.72 -10.36
N VAL A 59 28.00 1.29 -11.59
CA VAL A 59 27.21 0.23 -12.23
C VAL A 59 27.50 -1.10 -11.51
N VAL A 60 26.45 -1.76 -11.06
CA VAL A 60 26.51 -3.06 -10.38
C VAL A 60 26.23 -4.20 -11.36
N LYS A 61 25.22 -4.00 -12.22
CA LYS A 61 24.73 -5.03 -13.12
C LYS A 61 24.08 -4.40 -14.35
N VAL A 62 24.25 -5.05 -15.49
CA VAL A 62 23.53 -4.79 -16.73
C VAL A 62 23.07 -6.14 -17.29
N GLU A 63 21.80 -6.29 -17.58
CA GLU A 63 21.19 -7.50 -18.16
C GLU A 63 20.28 -7.12 -19.29
N GLU A 64 20.52 -7.69 -20.45
CA GLU A 64 19.58 -7.58 -21.57
C GLU A 64 18.37 -8.50 -21.34
N LYS A 65 17.19 -8.05 -21.71
CA LYS A 65 15.93 -8.80 -21.70
C LYS A 65 15.32 -8.81 -23.09
N GLU A 66 14.60 -9.87 -23.38
CA GLU A 66 13.72 -9.88 -24.56
C GLU A 66 12.65 -8.79 -24.39
N GLY A 67 12.48 -7.96 -25.40
CA GLY A 67 11.44 -6.93 -25.43
C GLY A 67 10.03 -7.55 -25.50
N THR A 68 9.03 -6.77 -25.18
CA THR A 68 7.62 -7.19 -25.27
C THR A 68 7.10 -7.26 -26.71
N SER A 69 7.87 -6.74 -27.67
CA SER A 69 7.62 -6.83 -29.11
C SER A 69 8.91 -7.10 -29.89
N GLU A 70 8.80 -7.65 -31.12
CA GLU A 70 9.95 -8.06 -31.97
C GLU A 70 10.99 -6.95 -32.24
N ASN A 71 10.63 -5.69 -32.10
CA ASN A 71 11.51 -4.54 -32.35
C ASN A 71 11.88 -3.75 -31.08
N GLU A 72 11.49 -4.21 -29.90
CA GLU A 72 11.75 -3.52 -28.64
C GLU A 72 12.94 -4.15 -27.94
N THR A 73 13.95 -3.35 -27.62
CA THR A 73 15.06 -3.77 -26.77
C THR A 73 14.81 -3.35 -25.35
N GLN A 74 14.97 -4.28 -24.41
CA GLN A 74 14.89 -3.98 -22.98
C GLN A 74 16.16 -4.41 -22.26
N SER A 75 16.54 -3.63 -21.24
CA SER A 75 17.61 -4.00 -20.36
C SER A 75 17.31 -3.61 -18.91
N VAL A 76 17.76 -4.42 -17.98
CA VAL A 76 17.72 -4.12 -16.55
C VAL A 76 19.10 -3.73 -16.08
N ILE A 77 19.20 -2.53 -15.53
CA ILE A 77 20.46 -2.03 -14.95
C ILE A 77 20.29 -1.79 -13.46
N THR A 78 21.33 -2.09 -12.68
CA THR A 78 21.40 -1.77 -11.25
C THR A 78 22.58 -0.86 -10.98
N ILE A 79 22.35 0.26 -10.34
CA ILE A 79 23.34 1.28 -10.00
C ILE A 79 23.39 1.45 -8.49
N ALA A 80 24.60 1.43 -7.94
CA ALA A 80 24.87 1.72 -6.55
C ALA A 80 25.20 3.21 -6.36
N TYR A 81 24.47 3.86 -5.48
CA TYR A 81 24.66 5.24 -5.09
C TYR A 81 25.17 5.32 -3.66
N PRO A 82 26.31 6.00 -3.41
CA PRO A 82 26.83 6.13 -2.05
C PRO A 82 25.84 6.83 -1.12
N GLU A 83 25.50 6.23 0.04
CA GLU A 83 24.60 6.84 1.03
C GLU A 83 25.09 8.19 1.56
N ALA A 84 26.40 8.47 1.44
CA ALA A 84 26.95 9.77 1.78
C ALA A 84 26.42 10.93 0.91
N ASN A 85 25.72 10.62 -0.19
CA ASN A 85 25.13 11.61 -1.08
C ASN A 85 23.71 12.00 -0.68
N PHE A 86 23.11 11.32 0.29
CA PHE A 86 21.69 11.53 0.67
C PHE A 86 21.57 12.03 2.11
N SER A 87 20.61 12.91 2.35
CA SER A 87 19.91 12.94 3.61
C SER A 87 19.07 11.65 3.74
N ARG A 88 18.88 11.18 4.96
CA ARG A 88 18.20 9.88 5.21
C ARG A 88 16.68 10.03 5.15
N ASP A 89 16.20 10.40 3.98
CA ASP A 89 14.77 10.60 3.67
C ASP A 89 14.48 10.14 2.22
N ILE A 90 13.26 9.76 1.99
CA ILE A 90 12.82 9.25 0.68
C ILE A 90 12.79 10.34 -0.41
N PRO A 91 12.41 11.60 -0.14
CA PRO A 91 12.51 12.68 -1.14
C PRO A 91 13.91 12.86 -1.71
N ALA A 92 14.94 12.87 -0.87
CA ALA A 92 16.34 13.01 -1.32
C ALA A 92 16.74 11.83 -2.22
N VAL A 93 16.39 10.59 -1.82
CA VAL A 93 16.67 9.39 -2.63
C VAL A 93 15.98 9.48 -3.98
N LEU A 94 14.65 9.65 -4.00
CA LEU A 94 13.88 9.66 -5.26
C LEU A 94 14.31 10.80 -6.18
N THR A 95 14.58 11.99 -5.63
CA THR A 95 15.07 13.13 -6.42
C THR A 95 16.42 12.82 -7.06
N THR A 96 17.32 12.18 -6.33
CA THR A 96 18.65 11.84 -6.85
C THR A 96 18.58 10.72 -7.88
N VAL A 97 17.99 9.58 -7.51
CA VAL A 97 18.08 8.38 -8.37
C VAL A 97 17.09 8.41 -9.55
N PHE A 98 16.01 9.17 -9.47
CA PHE A 98 14.97 9.16 -10.50
C PHE A 98 14.46 10.55 -10.91
N GLY A 99 14.75 11.62 -10.17
CA GLY A 99 14.23 12.94 -10.46
C GLY A 99 14.46 13.38 -11.91
N LYS A 100 15.72 13.44 -12.35
CA LYS A 100 16.07 13.75 -13.74
C LYS A 100 15.69 12.65 -14.73
N LEU A 101 15.86 11.38 -14.34
CA LEU A 101 15.58 10.25 -15.22
C LEU A 101 14.09 10.12 -15.55
N SER A 102 13.20 10.57 -14.66
CA SER A 102 11.76 10.57 -14.93
C SER A 102 11.36 11.43 -16.13
N LEU A 103 12.26 12.32 -16.59
CA LEU A 103 12.10 13.20 -17.74
C LEU A 103 12.90 12.74 -18.97
N ASP A 104 13.65 11.65 -18.87
CA ASP A 104 14.68 11.26 -19.85
C ASP A 104 14.44 9.87 -20.44
N GLY A 105 13.56 9.81 -21.44
CA GLY A 105 13.32 8.59 -22.22
C GLY A 105 12.46 7.54 -21.51
N LYS A 106 12.48 6.32 -22.06
CA LYS A 106 11.72 5.18 -21.56
C LYS A 106 12.48 4.48 -20.44
N ILE A 107 12.41 5.04 -19.25
CA ILE A 107 13.09 4.54 -18.06
C ILE A 107 12.06 4.35 -16.94
N LYS A 108 12.04 3.17 -16.33
CA LYS A 108 11.20 2.83 -15.19
C LYS A 108 12.06 2.44 -14.00
N LEU A 109 11.89 3.10 -12.85
CA LEU A 109 12.50 2.68 -11.60
C LEU A 109 11.73 1.47 -11.05
N THR A 110 12.37 0.31 -11.04
CA THR A 110 11.71 -0.95 -10.69
C THR A 110 11.94 -1.36 -9.26
N ASP A 111 13.10 -1.04 -8.67
CA ASP A 111 13.40 -1.37 -7.27
C ASP A 111 14.43 -0.40 -6.65
N LEU A 112 14.39 -0.33 -5.32
CA LEU A 112 15.35 0.33 -4.44
C LEU A 112 15.71 -0.59 -3.29
N GLU A 113 17.02 -0.83 -3.09
CA GLU A 113 17.52 -1.51 -1.92
C GLU A 113 18.33 -0.55 -1.05
N PHE A 114 18.10 -0.60 0.25
CA PHE A 114 18.74 0.27 1.24
C PHE A 114 19.59 -0.57 2.19
N SER A 115 20.66 0.02 2.72
CA SER A 115 21.39 -0.59 3.82
C SER A 115 20.51 -0.69 5.07
N GLU A 116 20.83 -1.62 5.96
CA GLU A 116 20.13 -1.69 7.26
C GLU A 116 20.23 -0.37 8.04
N GLY A 117 21.37 0.33 7.93
CA GLY A 117 21.57 1.61 8.59
C GLY A 117 20.61 2.70 8.07
N PHE A 118 20.35 2.71 6.77
CA PHE A 118 19.37 3.61 6.16
C PHE A 118 17.94 3.22 6.56
N LYS A 119 17.59 1.93 6.45
CA LYS A 119 16.25 1.44 6.83
C LYS A 119 15.89 1.83 8.27
N ARG A 120 16.84 1.72 9.20
CA ARG A 120 16.63 2.10 10.62
C ARG A 120 16.37 3.60 10.85
N SER A 121 16.58 4.45 9.85
CA SER A 121 16.21 5.88 9.88
C SER A 121 14.80 6.16 9.38
N LEU A 122 14.12 5.16 8.84
CA LEU A 122 12.72 5.24 8.40
C LEU A 122 11.81 4.64 9.47
N PRO A 123 10.55 5.11 9.60
CA PRO A 123 9.66 4.68 10.67
C PRO A 123 9.21 3.21 10.54
N GLY A 124 8.90 2.76 9.33
CA GLY A 124 8.16 1.53 9.12
C GLY A 124 6.76 1.56 9.77
N PRO A 125 5.99 0.47 9.66
CA PRO A 125 4.67 0.36 10.28
C PRO A 125 4.75 0.40 11.80
N LYS A 126 3.87 1.17 12.45
CA LYS A 126 3.81 1.24 13.93
C LYS A 126 3.25 -0.03 14.54
N PHE A 127 2.23 -0.61 13.92
CA PHE A 127 1.49 -1.77 14.41
C PHE A 127 1.82 -3.01 13.61
N GLY A 128 1.88 -2.88 12.30
CA GLY A 128 2.02 -3.99 11.39
C GLY A 128 0.87 -5.01 11.50
N ILE A 129 0.99 -6.14 10.83
CA ILE A 129 -0.03 -7.20 10.83
C ILE A 129 -0.34 -7.66 12.26
N TYR A 130 0.70 -7.98 13.03
CA TYR A 130 0.51 -8.50 14.39
C TYR A 130 -0.18 -7.52 15.32
N GLY A 131 0.22 -6.23 15.27
CA GLY A 131 -0.39 -5.19 16.11
C GLY A 131 -1.87 -4.97 15.80
N ILE A 132 -2.24 -4.96 14.51
CA ILE A 132 -3.63 -4.83 14.08
C ILE A 132 -4.45 -6.06 14.50
N ARG A 133 -3.93 -7.28 14.29
CA ARG A 133 -4.57 -8.51 14.74
C ARG A 133 -4.79 -8.52 16.25
N LYS A 134 -3.80 -8.06 17.01
CA LYS A 134 -3.91 -7.93 18.47
C LYS A 134 -4.99 -6.92 18.90
N LEU A 135 -5.13 -5.79 18.17
CA LEU A 135 -6.20 -4.82 18.44
C LEU A 135 -7.60 -5.42 18.26
N LEU A 136 -7.75 -6.30 17.26
CA LEU A 136 -9.01 -6.99 16.95
C LEU A 136 -9.23 -8.26 17.79
N GLY A 137 -8.16 -8.94 18.20
CA GLY A 137 -8.20 -10.27 18.80
C GLY A 137 -8.39 -11.39 17.77
N GLU A 138 -8.00 -11.16 16.50
CA GLU A 138 -8.26 -12.08 15.38
C GLU A 138 -6.96 -12.48 14.67
N PHE A 139 -6.62 -13.77 14.68
CA PHE A 139 -5.36 -14.30 14.16
C PHE A 139 -5.51 -15.43 13.12
N GLU A 140 -6.70 -15.97 12.96
CA GLU A 140 -6.87 -17.27 12.26
C GLU A 140 -7.48 -17.13 10.86
N ARG A 141 -7.88 -15.92 10.45
CA ARG A 141 -8.53 -15.67 9.16
C ARG A 141 -8.10 -14.34 8.55
N PRO A 142 -8.33 -14.12 7.25
CA PRO A 142 -8.19 -12.78 6.67
C PRO A 142 -9.16 -11.82 7.35
N LEU A 143 -8.76 -10.56 7.45
CA LEU A 143 -9.64 -9.51 7.94
C LEU A 143 -10.60 -9.06 6.82
N LEU A 144 -11.81 -8.67 7.21
CA LEU A 144 -12.80 -8.11 6.31
C LEU A 144 -12.93 -6.61 6.55
N MET A 145 -12.74 -5.81 5.51
CA MET A 145 -12.91 -4.36 5.57
C MET A 145 -14.03 -3.91 4.63
N SER A 146 -14.85 -2.99 5.11
CA SER A 146 -15.86 -2.29 4.33
C SER A 146 -15.51 -0.82 4.14
N ILE A 147 -16.08 -0.20 3.11
CA ILE A 147 -15.88 1.20 2.75
C ILE A 147 -17.23 1.87 2.75
N PHE A 148 -17.36 3.06 3.34
CA PHE A 148 -18.53 3.89 3.13
C PHE A 148 -18.80 4.12 1.65
N LYS A 149 -20.05 4.14 1.24
CA LYS A 149 -20.46 4.39 -0.14
C LYS A 149 -21.59 5.41 -0.24
N GLY A 150 -21.51 6.25 -1.28
CA GLY A 150 -22.51 7.28 -1.52
C GLY A 150 -22.60 8.30 -0.40
N VAL A 151 -21.48 8.72 0.17
CA VAL A 151 -21.44 9.59 1.37
C VAL A 151 -21.57 11.09 1.06
N ILE A 152 -21.33 11.49 -0.18
CA ILE A 152 -21.41 12.89 -0.57
C ILE A 152 -22.86 13.38 -0.51
N GLY A 153 -23.08 14.45 0.24
CA GLY A 153 -24.40 15.03 0.45
C GLY A 153 -25.28 14.29 1.48
N ARG A 154 -24.73 13.32 2.20
CA ARG A 154 -25.43 12.64 3.31
C ARG A 154 -25.15 13.31 4.64
N ASP A 155 -26.15 13.31 5.50
CA ASP A 155 -26.02 13.82 6.85
C ASP A 155 -25.45 12.77 7.83
N LEU A 156 -25.24 13.20 9.05
CA LEU A 156 -24.67 12.37 10.11
C LEU A 156 -25.55 11.15 10.45
N ALA A 157 -26.88 11.26 10.35
CA ALA A 157 -27.80 10.16 10.64
C ALA A 157 -27.62 9.02 9.60
N ASP A 158 -27.54 9.37 8.33
CA ASP A 158 -27.25 8.41 7.24
C ASP A 158 -25.89 7.73 7.43
N ILE A 159 -24.86 8.48 7.84
CA ILE A 159 -23.52 7.92 8.09
C ILE A 159 -23.53 6.95 9.27
N LYS A 160 -24.21 7.29 10.36
CA LYS A 160 -24.38 6.41 11.53
C LYS A 160 -25.10 5.11 11.16
N GLU A 161 -26.16 5.18 10.37
CA GLU A 161 -26.89 3.99 9.93
C GLU A 161 -26.03 3.11 9.01
N GLN A 162 -25.30 3.69 8.05
CA GLN A 162 -24.35 2.92 7.23
C GLN A 162 -23.29 2.24 8.08
N LEU A 163 -22.73 2.94 9.08
CA LEU A 163 -21.72 2.40 9.97
C LEU A 163 -22.26 1.19 10.75
N ARG A 164 -23.49 1.35 11.33
CA ARG A 164 -24.18 0.30 12.07
C ARG A 164 -24.41 -0.94 11.21
N GLN A 165 -24.97 -0.77 10.03
CA GLN A 165 -25.27 -1.88 9.12
C GLN A 165 -24.01 -2.67 8.71
N GLN A 166 -22.89 -1.98 8.44
CA GLN A 166 -21.64 -2.61 8.14
C GLN A 166 -21.10 -3.41 9.34
N ALA A 167 -21.12 -2.83 10.54
CA ALA A 167 -20.66 -3.46 11.77
C ALA A 167 -21.51 -4.69 12.14
N LEU A 168 -22.85 -4.62 12.00
CA LEU A 168 -23.77 -5.76 12.18
C LEU A 168 -23.47 -6.90 11.19
N GLY A 169 -22.93 -6.59 10.01
CA GLY A 169 -22.45 -7.57 9.03
C GLY A 169 -21.18 -8.29 9.45
N GLY A 170 -20.58 -7.92 10.59
CA GLY A 170 -19.40 -8.58 11.13
C GLY A 170 -18.08 -8.19 10.41
N VAL A 171 -17.97 -6.99 9.86
CA VAL A 171 -16.70 -6.49 9.30
C VAL A 171 -15.71 -6.14 10.43
N ASP A 172 -14.42 -6.35 10.20
CA ASP A 172 -13.37 -6.05 11.17
C ASP A 172 -12.94 -4.57 11.13
N LEU A 173 -12.99 -3.98 9.95
CA LEU A 173 -12.64 -2.57 9.72
C LEU A 173 -13.70 -1.90 8.85
N ILE A 174 -13.98 -0.64 9.14
CA ILE A 174 -14.73 0.25 8.27
C ILE A 174 -13.85 1.46 8.00
N LYS A 175 -13.65 1.79 6.72
CA LYS A 175 -12.92 2.98 6.34
C LYS A 175 -13.83 4.02 5.70
N ASP A 176 -13.52 5.30 5.90
CA ASP A 176 -14.08 6.37 5.08
C ASP A 176 -13.79 6.12 3.59
N ASP A 177 -14.66 6.61 2.73
CA ASP A 177 -14.35 6.72 1.31
C ASP A 177 -13.21 7.75 1.12
N GLU A 178 -12.34 7.54 0.14
CA GLU A 178 -11.19 8.42 -0.12
C GLU A 178 -11.57 9.85 -0.50
N ILE A 179 -12.83 10.05 -0.90
CA ILE A 179 -13.40 11.37 -1.21
C ILE A 179 -14.33 11.91 -0.10
N PHE A 180 -14.38 11.24 1.06
CA PHE A 180 -15.17 11.71 2.19
C PHE A 180 -14.36 12.73 3.01
N PHE A 181 -14.35 13.95 2.54
CA PHE A 181 -13.63 15.08 3.13
C PHE A 181 -14.41 15.73 4.28
N GLU A 182 -13.87 16.82 4.83
CA GLU A 182 -14.59 17.71 5.75
C GLU A 182 -15.82 18.29 5.06
N ASN A 183 -16.96 18.23 5.74
CA ASN A 183 -18.19 18.80 5.24
C ASN A 183 -19.14 19.16 6.42
N GLU A 184 -20.06 20.09 6.17
CA GLU A 184 -20.98 20.61 7.18
C GLU A 184 -22.07 19.61 7.60
N LEU A 185 -22.46 18.66 6.74
CA LEU A 185 -23.52 17.68 7.03
C LEU A 185 -23.03 16.57 7.98
N ALA A 186 -21.74 16.23 7.90
CA ALA A 186 -21.11 15.25 8.75
C ALA A 186 -19.65 15.69 9.07
N PRO A 187 -19.50 16.69 9.98
CA PRO A 187 -18.18 17.23 10.34
C PRO A 187 -17.22 16.15 10.86
N PHE A 188 -15.94 16.28 10.56
CA PHE A 188 -14.93 15.27 10.85
C PHE A 188 -14.92 14.81 12.31
N GLU A 189 -14.86 15.74 13.26
CA GLU A 189 -14.83 15.40 14.68
C GLU A 189 -16.11 14.74 15.13
N THR A 190 -17.26 15.30 14.75
CA THR A 190 -18.59 14.75 15.12
C THR A 190 -18.76 13.35 14.55
N ARG A 191 -18.31 13.11 13.32
CA ARG A 191 -18.36 11.79 12.67
C ARG A 191 -17.55 10.74 13.43
N ILE A 192 -16.39 11.12 13.96
CA ILE A 192 -15.57 10.21 14.78
C ILE A 192 -16.29 9.87 16.09
N ILE A 193 -16.73 10.89 16.84
CA ILE A 193 -17.37 10.71 18.16
C ILE A 193 -18.62 9.83 18.01
N GLU A 194 -19.53 10.21 17.11
CA GLU A 194 -20.79 9.51 16.90
C GLU A 194 -20.56 8.10 16.30
N GLY A 195 -19.61 7.97 15.38
CA GLY A 195 -19.24 6.68 14.81
C GLY A 195 -18.69 5.71 15.86
N LYS A 196 -17.83 6.18 16.77
CA LYS A 196 -17.32 5.35 17.87
C LYS A 196 -18.43 4.92 18.83
N GLN A 197 -19.42 5.79 19.09
CA GLN A 197 -20.57 5.42 19.89
C GLN A 197 -21.37 4.29 19.21
N VAL A 198 -21.67 4.41 17.93
CA VAL A 198 -22.35 3.36 17.14
C VAL A 198 -21.59 2.03 17.18
N LEU A 199 -20.27 2.05 16.98
CA LEU A 199 -19.46 0.82 17.04
C LEU A 199 -19.42 0.20 18.43
N LYS A 200 -19.44 1.00 19.49
CA LYS A 200 -19.53 0.52 20.87
C LYS A 200 -20.88 -0.21 21.09
N GLU A 201 -21.97 0.41 20.74
CA GLU A 201 -23.33 -0.16 20.86
C GLU A 201 -23.45 -1.47 20.05
N THR A 202 -22.96 -1.48 18.80
CA THR A 202 -22.97 -2.68 17.94
C THR A 202 -22.10 -3.81 18.54
N ARG A 203 -20.96 -3.46 19.16
CA ARG A 203 -20.13 -4.45 19.86
C ARG A 203 -20.85 -5.03 21.08
N GLU A 204 -21.57 -4.23 21.84
CA GLU A 204 -22.37 -4.71 22.98
C GLU A 204 -23.48 -5.67 22.55
N GLU A 205 -24.06 -5.44 21.36
CA GLU A 205 -25.09 -6.30 20.76
C GLU A 205 -24.53 -7.61 20.17
N THR A 206 -23.39 -7.54 19.47
CA THR A 206 -22.87 -8.67 18.66
C THR A 206 -21.68 -9.40 19.28
N GLY A 207 -20.99 -8.77 20.23
CA GLY A 207 -19.70 -9.22 20.74
C GLY A 207 -18.52 -8.97 19.78
N HIS A 208 -18.78 -8.54 18.53
CA HIS A 208 -17.75 -8.33 17.50
C HIS A 208 -17.18 -6.92 17.54
N LYS A 209 -15.84 -6.82 17.48
CA LYS A 209 -15.12 -5.53 17.46
C LYS A 209 -14.86 -5.09 16.03
N THR A 210 -15.26 -3.88 15.69
CA THR A 210 -14.96 -3.21 14.43
C THR A 210 -14.11 -1.96 14.66
N LEU A 211 -13.06 -1.77 13.86
CA LEU A 211 -12.22 -0.58 13.87
C LEU A 211 -12.71 0.44 12.83
N TYR A 212 -12.57 1.73 13.12
CA TYR A 212 -12.92 2.82 12.22
C TYR A 212 -11.68 3.59 11.75
N ALA A 213 -11.42 3.59 10.44
CA ALA A 213 -10.37 4.33 9.77
C ALA A 213 -10.93 5.61 9.13
N VAL A 214 -10.50 6.77 9.63
CA VAL A 214 -11.03 8.07 9.21
C VAL A 214 -10.15 8.72 8.14
N ASN A 215 -10.77 9.37 7.15
CA ASN A 215 -10.06 10.05 6.07
C ASN A 215 -9.43 11.36 6.57
N LEU A 216 -8.10 11.41 6.56
CA LEU A 216 -7.32 12.54 7.03
C LEU A 216 -7.15 13.64 5.96
N THR A 217 -7.57 13.40 4.72
CA THR A 217 -7.33 14.33 3.60
C THR A 217 -7.76 15.76 3.91
N GLY A 218 -6.86 16.71 3.64
CA GLY A 218 -7.02 18.13 3.89
C GLY A 218 -5.74 18.89 3.48
N ARG A 219 -5.52 20.09 4.01
CA ARG A 219 -4.30 20.85 3.74
C ARG A 219 -3.12 20.26 4.51
N THR A 220 -1.97 20.14 3.87
CA THR A 220 -0.76 19.54 4.47
C THR A 220 -0.40 20.14 5.82
N ALA A 221 -0.50 21.47 5.96
CA ALA A 221 -0.18 22.17 7.21
C ALA A 221 -1.07 21.77 8.40
N GLU A 222 -2.26 21.24 8.15
CA GLU A 222 -3.27 20.90 9.15
C GLU A 222 -3.27 19.40 9.48
N LEU A 223 -2.63 18.57 8.66
CA LEU A 223 -2.74 17.10 8.76
C LEU A 223 -2.27 16.55 10.10
N ARG A 224 -1.16 17.07 10.63
CA ARG A 224 -0.60 16.59 11.90
C ARG A 224 -1.56 16.85 13.06
N ASP A 225 -2.07 18.06 13.18
CA ASP A 225 -3.00 18.43 14.24
C ASP A 225 -4.33 17.70 14.09
N LYS A 226 -4.82 17.56 12.86
CA LYS A 226 -6.01 16.77 12.56
C LYS A 226 -5.83 15.29 12.91
N ALA A 227 -4.65 14.70 12.68
CA ALA A 227 -4.35 13.32 13.05
C ALA A 227 -4.29 13.10 14.55
N ARG A 228 -3.65 14.04 15.30
CA ARG A 228 -3.63 14.03 16.79
C ARG A 228 -5.06 14.15 17.33
N ARG A 229 -5.82 15.08 16.75
CA ARG A 229 -7.21 15.28 17.15
C ARG A 229 -8.08 14.03 16.89
N ALA A 230 -7.87 13.34 15.76
CA ALA A 230 -8.54 12.06 15.50
C ALA A 230 -8.23 10.99 16.55
N ALA A 231 -6.96 10.92 16.99
CA ALA A 231 -6.55 10.01 18.06
C ALA A 231 -7.21 10.34 19.40
N GLU A 232 -7.26 11.61 19.80
CA GLU A 232 -7.94 12.09 21.02
C GLU A 232 -9.44 11.75 21.02
N LEU A 233 -10.07 11.82 19.85
CA LEU A 233 -11.50 11.52 19.66
C LEU A 233 -11.80 10.02 19.56
N GLY A 234 -10.76 9.18 19.53
CA GLY A 234 -10.89 7.73 19.57
C GLY A 234 -11.01 7.04 18.21
N ALA A 235 -10.58 7.68 17.12
CA ALA A 235 -10.38 6.98 15.85
C ALA A 235 -9.46 5.77 16.05
N ASP A 236 -9.66 4.70 15.26
CA ASP A 236 -8.84 3.49 15.39
C ASP A 236 -7.72 3.42 14.34
N ALA A 237 -7.85 4.14 13.23
CA ALA A 237 -6.86 4.24 12.16
C ALA A 237 -7.05 5.52 11.36
N LEU A 238 -6.03 5.89 10.58
CA LEU A 238 -6.04 7.02 9.66
C LEU A 238 -5.99 6.50 8.22
N LEU A 239 -6.86 7.02 7.35
CA LEU A 239 -6.77 6.84 5.90
C LEU A 239 -6.09 8.07 5.29
N LEU A 240 -5.03 7.87 4.53
CA LEU A 240 -4.31 8.95 3.85
C LEU A 240 -4.24 8.69 2.35
N ASN A 241 -4.64 9.68 1.54
CA ASN A 241 -4.43 9.70 0.08
C ASN A 241 -2.97 10.09 -0.21
N VAL A 242 -2.03 9.21 0.15
CA VAL A 242 -0.60 9.50 0.26
C VAL A 242 0.01 10.07 -1.03
N PHE A 243 -0.44 9.61 -2.19
CA PHE A 243 0.14 10.05 -3.49
C PHE A 243 -0.35 11.41 -3.97
N ALA A 244 -1.35 11.99 -3.29
CA ALA A 244 -1.71 13.39 -3.48
C ALA A 244 -0.78 14.36 -2.71
N TYR A 245 -0.04 13.86 -1.72
CA TYR A 245 0.89 14.63 -0.89
C TYR A 245 2.36 14.30 -1.14
N GLY A 246 2.67 13.01 -1.14
CA GLY A 246 4.01 12.45 -1.14
C GLY A 246 4.27 11.58 0.09
N LEU A 247 5.20 10.64 -0.08
CA LEU A 247 5.55 9.65 0.95
C LEU A 247 6.09 10.29 2.24
N ASP A 248 6.79 11.42 2.13
CA ASP A 248 7.37 12.15 3.26
C ASP A 248 6.31 12.67 4.24
N VAL A 249 5.15 13.08 3.73
CA VAL A 249 4.02 13.49 4.58
C VAL A 249 3.52 12.31 5.41
N MET A 250 3.38 11.12 4.82
CA MET A 250 3.03 9.91 5.55
C MET A 250 4.11 9.53 6.56
N GLN A 251 5.38 9.60 6.17
CA GLN A 251 6.51 9.36 7.05
C GLN A 251 6.47 10.28 8.27
N SER A 252 6.23 11.58 8.08
CA SER A 252 6.17 12.55 9.18
C SER A 252 5.03 12.29 10.16
N LEU A 253 3.89 11.75 9.68
CA LEU A 253 2.78 11.30 10.54
C LEU A 253 3.12 10.01 11.29
N ALA A 254 3.81 9.09 10.61
CA ALA A 254 4.25 7.83 11.20
C ALA A 254 5.32 8.04 12.30
N GLU A 255 6.20 9.02 12.15
CA GLU A 255 7.22 9.38 13.15
C GLU A 255 6.67 10.11 14.36
N ASP A 256 5.49 10.71 14.24
CA ASP A 256 4.88 11.47 15.32
C ASP A 256 4.36 10.55 16.44
N ARG A 257 4.92 10.71 17.65
CA ARG A 257 4.57 9.90 18.81
C ARG A 257 3.21 10.26 19.43
N GLU A 258 2.69 11.43 19.11
CA GLU A 258 1.36 11.88 19.54
C GLU A 258 0.26 11.40 18.59
N ILE A 259 0.63 10.65 17.54
CA ILE A 259 -0.30 9.96 16.64
C ILE A 259 -0.16 8.44 16.85
N PRO A 260 -0.74 7.87 17.91
CA PRO A 260 -0.67 6.43 18.21
C PRO A 260 -1.68 5.63 17.38
N LEU A 261 -1.82 5.93 16.11
CA LEU A 261 -2.77 5.30 15.19
C LEU A 261 -2.04 4.63 14.02
N PRO A 262 -2.52 3.47 13.56
CA PRO A 262 -2.05 2.87 12.33
C PRO A 262 -2.48 3.70 11.11
N ILE A 263 -1.65 3.69 10.05
CA ILE A 263 -1.87 4.46 8.83
C ILE A 263 -2.21 3.54 7.67
N MET A 264 -3.28 3.89 6.97
CA MET A 264 -3.77 3.23 5.77
C MET A 264 -3.42 4.07 4.54
N ALA A 265 -2.49 3.59 3.71
CA ALA A 265 -2.08 4.25 2.48
C ALA A 265 -3.06 3.92 1.35
N HIS A 266 -3.81 4.92 0.88
CA HIS A 266 -4.75 4.76 -0.22
C HIS A 266 -4.08 4.99 -1.59
N PRO A 267 -4.38 4.18 -2.63
CA PRO A 267 -3.71 4.23 -3.92
C PRO A 267 -4.20 5.36 -4.86
N ALA A 268 -5.12 6.22 -4.43
CA ALA A 268 -5.56 7.35 -5.25
C ALA A 268 -4.36 8.14 -5.79
N VAL A 269 -4.39 8.51 -7.07
CA VAL A 269 -3.31 9.18 -7.84
C VAL A 269 -2.12 8.27 -8.20
N SER A 270 -1.91 7.12 -7.55
CA SER A 270 -0.75 6.25 -7.81
C SER A 270 -0.62 5.80 -9.26
N GLY A 271 -1.73 5.70 -9.99
CA GLY A 271 -1.74 5.35 -11.42
C GLY A 271 -0.89 6.29 -12.27
N SER A 272 -0.81 7.58 -11.92
CA SER A 272 0.05 8.54 -12.60
C SER A 272 1.54 8.18 -12.52
N PHE A 273 1.94 7.40 -11.54
CA PHE A 273 3.32 6.96 -11.34
C PHE A 273 3.59 5.56 -11.84
N THR A 274 2.60 4.67 -11.89
CA THR A 274 2.84 3.22 -12.02
C THR A 274 2.22 2.57 -13.25
N SER A 275 1.22 3.20 -13.91
CA SER A 275 0.44 2.56 -14.98
C SER A 275 1.22 2.26 -16.26
N SER A 276 2.27 3.01 -16.56
CA SER A 276 3.07 2.74 -17.76
C SER A 276 3.97 1.52 -17.57
N PRO A 277 4.09 0.64 -18.56
CA PRO A 277 5.04 -0.47 -18.53
C PRO A 277 6.50 -0.01 -18.61
N VAL A 278 6.78 1.14 -19.21
CA VAL A 278 8.14 1.61 -19.53
C VAL A 278 8.56 2.90 -18.84
N TYR A 279 7.64 3.62 -18.17
CA TYR A 279 7.92 4.85 -17.42
C TYR A 279 7.51 4.73 -15.96
N GLY A 280 8.00 5.68 -15.14
CA GLY A 280 7.58 5.83 -13.75
C GLY A 280 8.20 4.82 -12.79
N LEU A 281 7.42 4.35 -11.84
CA LEU A 281 7.83 3.41 -10.79
C LEU A 281 7.07 2.08 -10.93
N SER A 282 7.68 0.97 -10.47
CA SER A 282 6.96 -0.29 -10.39
C SER A 282 5.88 -0.24 -9.29
N HIS A 283 4.82 -1.04 -9.46
CA HIS A 283 3.77 -1.17 -8.45
C HIS A 283 4.34 -1.71 -7.12
N ALA A 284 5.20 -2.73 -7.18
CA ALA A 284 5.81 -3.34 -6.00
C ALA A 284 6.66 -2.34 -5.20
N LEU A 285 7.46 -1.51 -5.92
CA LEU A 285 8.26 -0.48 -5.28
C LEU A 285 7.39 0.57 -4.59
N LEU A 286 6.42 1.15 -5.30
CA LEU A 286 5.65 2.28 -4.79
C LEU A 286 4.60 1.84 -3.76
N LEU A 287 3.73 0.87 -4.14
CA LEU A 287 2.59 0.44 -3.33
C LEU A 287 2.95 -0.62 -2.28
N GLY A 288 4.06 -1.33 -2.46
CA GLY A 288 4.55 -2.30 -1.48
C GLY A 288 5.64 -1.70 -0.59
N LYS A 289 6.87 -1.67 -1.11
CA LYS A 289 8.08 -1.33 -0.35
C LYS A 289 8.07 0.08 0.25
N LEU A 290 7.88 1.12 -0.57
CA LEU A 290 7.95 2.51 -0.11
C LEU A 290 6.80 2.89 0.82
N ASN A 291 5.57 2.41 0.57
CA ASN A 291 4.47 2.60 1.50
C ASN A 291 4.82 2.02 2.88
N ARG A 292 5.28 0.78 2.92
CA ARG A 292 5.68 0.12 4.16
C ARG A 292 6.81 0.85 4.86
N TYR A 293 7.86 1.23 4.16
CA TYR A 293 9.04 1.90 4.74
C TYR A 293 8.70 3.28 5.30
N CYS A 294 7.75 3.99 4.67
CA CYS A 294 7.26 5.30 5.12
C CYS A 294 6.15 5.22 6.17
N GLY A 295 5.83 4.03 6.69
CA GLY A 295 4.98 3.89 7.87
C GLY A 295 3.55 3.42 7.63
N ALA A 296 3.20 2.91 6.44
CA ALA A 296 1.90 2.32 6.19
C ALA A 296 1.74 0.98 6.90
N ASP A 297 0.76 0.86 7.79
CA ASP A 297 0.32 -0.42 8.38
C ASP A 297 -0.56 -1.21 7.41
N PHE A 298 -1.25 -0.49 6.51
CA PHE A 298 -2.11 -1.04 5.45
C PHE A 298 -1.73 -0.40 4.12
N SER A 299 -1.45 -1.20 3.12
CA SER A 299 -1.24 -0.72 1.76
C SER A 299 -2.35 -1.20 0.84
N LEU A 300 -3.15 -0.27 0.33
CA LEU A 300 -4.25 -0.55 -0.57
C LEU A 300 -3.76 -0.52 -2.02
N PHE A 301 -4.25 -1.45 -2.82
CA PHE A 301 -3.99 -1.52 -4.26
C PHE A 301 -5.14 -2.24 -4.99
N PRO A 302 -5.30 -2.03 -6.32
CA PRO A 302 -6.33 -2.72 -7.07
C PRO A 302 -6.10 -4.24 -7.11
N SER A 303 -7.15 -5.01 -6.82
CA SER A 303 -7.12 -6.48 -6.91
C SER A 303 -6.96 -6.96 -8.36
N PRO A 304 -6.32 -8.11 -8.62
CA PRO A 304 -6.29 -8.70 -9.94
C PRO A 304 -7.65 -9.20 -10.43
N TYR A 305 -8.62 -9.33 -9.55
CA TYR A 305 -9.95 -9.89 -9.82
C TYR A 305 -11.07 -8.86 -9.88
N GLY A 306 -10.77 -7.61 -9.55
CA GLY A 306 -11.77 -6.55 -9.40
C GLY A 306 -12.05 -5.76 -10.67
N THR A 307 -12.79 -4.65 -10.52
CA THR A 307 -13.20 -3.77 -11.63
C THR A 307 -12.11 -2.85 -12.16
N VAL A 308 -11.05 -2.63 -11.37
CA VAL A 308 -9.84 -1.89 -11.77
C VAL A 308 -8.67 -2.85 -11.54
N ALA A 309 -8.53 -3.82 -12.44
CA ALA A 309 -7.60 -4.93 -12.24
C ALA A 309 -6.14 -4.53 -12.50
N LEU A 310 -5.25 -4.92 -11.59
CA LEU A 310 -3.81 -5.01 -11.86
C LEU A 310 -3.47 -6.39 -12.44
N PRO A 311 -2.39 -6.53 -13.24
CA PRO A 311 -1.83 -7.83 -13.53
C PRO A 311 -1.56 -8.61 -12.23
N LYS A 312 -1.87 -9.90 -12.23
CA LYS A 312 -1.74 -10.76 -11.04
C LYS A 312 -0.33 -10.73 -10.46
N GLU A 313 0.68 -10.81 -11.31
CA GLU A 313 2.09 -10.77 -10.91
C GLU A 313 2.44 -9.44 -10.20
N SER A 314 1.87 -8.33 -10.66
CA SER A 314 2.06 -7.02 -10.01
C SER A 314 1.40 -6.98 -8.64
N ALA A 315 0.20 -7.54 -8.49
CA ALA A 315 -0.51 -7.58 -7.21
C ALA A 315 0.21 -8.48 -6.19
N LEU A 316 0.72 -9.63 -6.63
CA LEU A 316 1.53 -10.52 -5.79
C LEU A 316 2.85 -9.87 -5.40
N ALA A 317 3.53 -9.18 -6.32
CA ALA A 317 4.77 -8.48 -6.01
C ALA A 317 4.57 -7.33 -5.00
N ILE A 318 3.41 -6.63 -5.00
CA ILE A 318 3.06 -5.67 -3.95
C ILE A 318 2.91 -6.38 -2.61
N HIS A 319 2.15 -7.48 -2.58
CA HIS A 319 1.94 -8.28 -1.37
C HIS A 319 3.27 -8.74 -0.78
N ASP A 320 4.15 -9.32 -1.61
CA ASP A 320 5.44 -9.84 -1.17
C ASP A 320 6.30 -8.75 -0.50
N GLU A 321 6.32 -7.52 -1.04
CA GLU A 321 7.01 -6.41 -0.41
C GLU A 321 6.34 -5.92 0.89
N CYS A 322 5.02 -6.07 1.02
CA CYS A 322 4.30 -5.75 2.26
C CYS A 322 4.64 -6.73 3.40
N VAL A 323 4.74 -8.04 3.10
CA VAL A 323 4.91 -9.10 4.12
C VAL A 323 6.35 -9.58 4.28
N LYS A 324 7.25 -9.13 3.42
CA LYS A 324 8.67 -9.54 3.38
C LYS A 324 9.32 -9.47 4.76
N ASP A 325 10.11 -10.49 5.12
CA ASP A 325 10.94 -10.46 6.32
C ASP A 325 12.02 -9.39 6.17
N ASP A 326 12.01 -8.41 7.07
CA ASP A 326 12.90 -7.24 7.05
C ASP A 326 13.04 -6.67 8.48
N VAL A 327 13.76 -5.55 8.62
CA VAL A 327 13.88 -4.80 9.88
C VAL A 327 12.56 -4.15 10.33
N PHE A 328 11.58 -4.05 9.43
CA PHE A 328 10.26 -3.48 9.68
C PHE A 328 9.22 -4.55 9.95
N HIS A 329 8.20 -4.20 10.73
CA HIS A 329 6.99 -5.02 10.80
C HIS A 329 6.37 -5.22 9.42
N PRO A 330 5.79 -6.40 9.12
CA PRO A 330 5.01 -6.59 7.91
C PRO A 330 3.73 -5.74 7.94
N SER A 331 3.34 -5.20 6.78
CA SER A 331 2.11 -4.44 6.58
C SER A 331 1.03 -5.33 5.98
N PHE A 332 -0.24 -5.03 6.27
CA PHE A 332 -1.34 -5.66 5.55
C PHE A 332 -1.36 -5.23 4.08
N ALA A 333 -1.32 -6.20 3.20
CA ALA A 333 -1.71 -6.03 1.80
C ALA A 333 -3.24 -5.99 1.69
N VAL A 334 -3.77 -5.00 0.96
CA VAL A 334 -5.22 -4.75 0.91
C VAL A 334 -5.69 -4.69 -0.55
N PRO A 335 -5.85 -5.86 -1.23
CA PRO A 335 -6.41 -5.92 -2.56
C PRO A 335 -7.86 -5.40 -2.56
N SER A 336 -8.16 -4.47 -3.48
CA SER A 336 -9.38 -3.64 -3.45
C SER A 336 -10.03 -3.53 -4.83
N ALA A 337 -11.14 -2.81 -4.90
CA ALA A 337 -11.91 -2.45 -6.10
C ALA A 337 -12.71 -3.62 -6.73
N GLY A 338 -14.02 -3.59 -6.54
CA GLY A 338 -14.96 -4.52 -7.17
C GLY A 338 -15.03 -5.91 -6.54
N ILE A 339 -14.54 -6.07 -5.32
CA ILE A 339 -14.55 -7.34 -4.59
C ILE A 339 -15.96 -7.72 -4.15
N HIS A 340 -16.34 -9.00 -4.37
CA HIS A 340 -17.58 -9.60 -3.93
C HIS A 340 -17.35 -11.02 -3.37
N PRO A 341 -18.31 -11.64 -2.66
CA PRO A 341 -18.09 -12.92 -1.97
C PRO A 341 -17.57 -14.05 -2.87
N GLY A 342 -17.99 -14.13 -4.13
CA GLY A 342 -17.50 -15.15 -5.06
C GLY A 342 -16.01 -15.08 -5.44
N MET A 343 -15.31 -14.02 -5.06
CA MET A 343 -13.87 -13.84 -5.29
C MET A 343 -12.99 -14.27 -4.11
N VAL A 344 -13.60 -14.46 -2.93
CA VAL A 344 -12.85 -14.72 -1.67
C VAL A 344 -11.92 -15.92 -1.76
N PRO A 345 -12.31 -17.08 -2.37
CA PRO A 345 -11.39 -18.22 -2.49
C PRO A 345 -10.13 -17.90 -3.27
N LEU A 346 -10.24 -17.07 -4.33
CA LEU A 346 -9.08 -16.65 -5.12
C LEU A 346 -8.17 -15.72 -4.30
N LEU A 347 -8.74 -14.78 -3.58
CA LEU A 347 -7.98 -13.87 -2.72
C LEU A 347 -7.25 -14.64 -1.61
N MET A 348 -7.91 -15.56 -0.93
CA MET A 348 -7.30 -16.36 0.14
C MET A 348 -6.24 -17.33 -0.40
N ARG A 349 -6.43 -17.89 -1.60
CA ARG A 349 -5.44 -18.72 -2.28
C ARG A 349 -4.17 -17.94 -2.59
N ASP A 350 -4.31 -16.72 -3.10
CA ASP A 350 -3.19 -15.93 -3.65
C ASP A 350 -2.46 -15.09 -2.59
N PHE A 351 -3.18 -14.64 -1.56
CA PHE A 351 -2.63 -13.73 -0.53
C PHE A 351 -2.58 -14.36 0.89
N GLY A 352 -3.01 -15.61 1.04
CA GLY A 352 -3.04 -16.28 2.35
C GLY A 352 -4.05 -15.66 3.31
N ILE A 353 -3.78 -15.73 4.63
CA ILE A 353 -4.64 -15.11 5.65
C ILE A 353 -4.16 -13.71 6.08
N ASP A 354 -2.91 -13.36 5.78
CA ASP A 354 -2.31 -12.07 6.18
C ASP A 354 -2.56 -10.96 5.15
N HIS A 355 -3.79 -10.91 4.65
CA HIS A 355 -4.32 -9.81 3.84
C HIS A 355 -5.68 -9.35 4.36
N ILE A 356 -6.17 -8.24 3.81
CA ILE A 356 -7.51 -7.72 4.11
C ILE A 356 -8.37 -7.77 2.85
N ILE A 357 -9.50 -8.44 2.96
CA ILE A 357 -10.55 -8.43 1.94
C ILE A 357 -11.27 -7.09 2.03
N ASN A 358 -11.06 -6.20 1.06
CA ASN A 358 -11.63 -4.85 1.09
C ASN A 358 -12.76 -4.72 0.06
N ALA A 359 -13.99 -4.61 0.54
CA ALA A 359 -15.19 -4.60 -0.29
C ALA A 359 -16.10 -3.41 0.03
N GLY A 360 -16.41 -2.61 -0.99
CA GLY A 360 -17.45 -1.56 -0.92
C GLY A 360 -18.75 -2.05 -1.57
N GLY A 361 -18.80 -2.08 -2.89
CA GLY A 361 -19.98 -2.50 -3.66
C GLY A 361 -20.46 -3.91 -3.34
N GLY A 362 -19.54 -4.85 -3.06
CA GLY A 362 -19.87 -6.23 -2.68
C GLY A 362 -20.55 -6.35 -1.31
N ILE A 363 -20.39 -5.36 -0.44
CA ILE A 363 -21.08 -5.28 0.85
C ILE A 363 -22.37 -4.48 0.69
N HIS A 364 -22.29 -3.21 0.29
CA HIS A 364 -23.46 -2.33 0.22
C HIS A 364 -24.47 -2.71 -0.85
N GLY A 365 -24.02 -3.31 -1.94
CA GLY A 365 -24.90 -3.76 -3.03
C GLY A 365 -25.60 -5.09 -2.78
N HIS A 366 -25.43 -5.73 -1.63
CA HIS A 366 -26.12 -6.98 -1.30
C HIS A 366 -27.64 -6.76 -1.26
N PRO A 367 -28.48 -7.75 -1.68
CA PRO A 367 -29.95 -7.60 -1.67
C PRO A 367 -30.56 -7.26 -0.31
N LYS A 368 -29.88 -7.64 0.79
CA LYS A 368 -30.28 -7.29 2.17
C LYS A 368 -29.42 -6.16 2.76
N GLY A 369 -28.82 -5.29 1.94
CA GLY A 369 -27.99 -4.20 2.41
C GLY A 369 -26.63 -4.63 2.97
N ALA A 370 -25.96 -3.70 3.66
CA ALA A 370 -24.57 -3.89 4.08
C ALA A 370 -24.41 -4.99 5.16
N GLU A 371 -25.40 -5.17 6.03
CA GLU A 371 -25.41 -6.26 7.01
C GLU A 371 -25.39 -7.63 6.32
N GLY A 372 -26.28 -7.85 5.34
CA GLY A 372 -26.32 -9.09 4.58
C GLY A 372 -25.04 -9.32 3.77
N GLY A 373 -24.47 -8.24 3.22
CA GLY A 373 -23.20 -8.29 2.49
C GLY A 373 -22.04 -8.74 3.38
N GLY A 374 -21.90 -8.15 4.56
CA GLY A 374 -20.89 -8.56 5.54
C GLY A 374 -21.03 -10.03 5.96
N LYS A 375 -22.26 -10.46 6.27
CA LYS A 375 -22.57 -11.87 6.61
C LYS A 375 -22.22 -12.83 5.47
N ALA A 376 -22.49 -12.45 4.21
CA ALA A 376 -22.12 -13.26 3.05
C ALA A 376 -20.60 -13.43 2.93
N PHE A 377 -19.81 -12.36 3.14
CA PHE A 377 -18.36 -12.45 3.17
C PHE A 377 -17.86 -13.35 4.30
N ARG A 378 -18.42 -13.23 5.51
CA ARG A 378 -18.06 -14.09 6.64
C ARG A 378 -18.31 -15.54 6.31
N ALA A 379 -19.48 -15.87 5.79
CA ALA A 379 -19.84 -17.23 5.44
C ALA A 379 -18.88 -17.86 4.40
N VAL A 380 -18.43 -17.09 3.40
CA VAL A 380 -17.49 -17.62 2.42
C VAL A 380 -16.06 -17.72 2.97
N ILE A 381 -15.62 -16.83 3.85
CA ILE A 381 -14.33 -16.95 4.55
C ILE A 381 -14.31 -18.23 5.36
N ASP A 382 -15.36 -18.49 6.16
CA ASP A 382 -15.49 -19.70 6.97
C ASP A 382 -15.48 -20.96 6.08
N ALA A 383 -16.23 -20.97 4.97
CA ALA A 383 -16.26 -22.08 4.03
C ALA A 383 -14.85 -22.41 3.48
N VAL A 384 -14.06 -21.40 3.13
CA VAL A 384 -12.69 -21.61 2.63
C VAL A 384 -11.78 -22.16 3.72
N LEU A 385 -11.87 -21.66 4.95
CA LEU A 385 -11.07 -22.14 6.09
C LEU A 385 -11.43 -23.58 6.49
N GLU A 386 -12.72 -23.93 6.41
CA GLU A 386 -13.25 -25.27 6.68
C GLU A 386 -13.05 -26.23 5.50
N ALA A 387 -12.46 -25.79 4.39
CA ALA A 387 -12.36 -26.54 3.13
C ALA A 387 -13.72 -27.05 2.61
N GLN A 388 -14.80 -26.31 2.92
CA GLN A 388 -16.16 -26.62 2.50
C GLN A 388 -16.44 -25.98 1.13
N PRO A 389 -17.08 -26.70 0.19
CA PRO A 389 -17.55 -26.08 -1.05
C PRO A 389 -18.49 -24.88 -0.79
N ILE A 390 -18.29 -23.79 -1.52
CA ILE A 390 -19.07 -22.56 -1.34
C ILE A 390 -20.58 -22.82 -1.56
N GLU A 391 -20.92 -23.66 -2.50
CA GLU A 391 -22.29 -24.01 -2.84
C GLU A 391 -23.01 -24.71 -1.67
N GLU A 392 -22.30 -25.59 -0.96
CA GLU A 392 -22.82 -26.24 0.25
C GLU A 392 -23.05 -25.23 1.38
N LYS A 393 -22.09 -24.31 1.57
CA LYS A 393 -22.24 -23.23 2.56
C LYS A 393 -23.39 -22.31 2.20
N ALA A 394 -23.56 -21.96 0.93
CA ALA A 394 -24.63 -21.13 0.43
C ALA A 394 -26.02 -21.76 0.65
N ALA A 395 -26.13 -23.09 0.51
CA ALA A 395 -27.39 -23.81 0.79
C ALA A 395 -27.89 -23.64 2.24
N SER A 396 -26.96 -23.44 3.18
CA SER A 396 -27.25 -23.21 4.60
C SER A 396 -27.22 -21.73 5.02
N CYS A 397 -26.66 -20.85 4.18
CA CYS A 397 -26.53 -19.42 4.46
C CYS A 397 -27.24 -18.57 3.38
N LYS A 398 -28.42 -18.06 3.70
CA LYS A 398 -29.25 -17.29 2.76
C LYS A 398 -28.55 -16.01 2.25
N ASP A 399 -27.73 -15.38 3.06
CA ASP A 399 -27.01 -14.17 2.65
C ASP A 399 -25.90 -14.50 1.62
N LEU A 400 -25.17 -15.59 1.81
CA LEU A 400 -24.22 -16.07 0.82
C LEU A 400 -24.89 -16.50 -0.48
N GLN A 401 -26.03 -17.21 -0.41
CA GLN A 401 -26.80 -17.59 -1.59
C GLN A 401 -27.21 -16.39 -2.42
N LEU A 402 -27.78 -15.34 -1.78
CA LEU A 402 -28.18 -14.10 -2.45
C LEU A 402 -26.99 -13.36 -3.09
N ALA A 403 -25.83 -13.40 -2.46
CA ALA A 403 -24.62 -12.82 -3.02
C ALA A 403 -24.14 -13.57 -4.27
N LEU A 404 -24.14 -14.91 -4.24
CA LEU A 404 -23.77 -15.74 -5.38
C LEU A 404 -24.79 -15.63 -6.53
N ASP A 405 -26.08 -15.57 -6.22
CA ASP A 405 -27.13 -15.32 -7.22
C ASP A 405 -26.93 -13.99 -7.95
N LYS A 406 -26.41 -12.97 -7.25
CA LYS A 406 -26.20 -11.63 -7.81
C LYS A 406 -24.91 -11.49 -8.60
N TRP A 407 -23.78 -11.98 -8.07
CA TRP A 407 -22.44 -11.71 -8.61
C TRP A 407 -21.77 -12.95 -9.22
N GLY A 408 -22.32 -14.14 -8.93
CA GLY A 408 -21.67 -15.39 -9.33
C GLY A 408 -20.42 -15.72 -8.52
N ARG A 409 -19.73 -16.75 -8.99
CA ARG A 409 -18.41 -17.19 -8.54
C ARG A 409 -17.39 -16.86 -9.62
N VAL A 410 -16.22 -16.39 -9.22
CA VAL A 410 -15.09 -16.23 -10.13
C VAL A 410 -14.23 -17.50 -10.05
N GLU A 411 -14.09 -18.19 -11.17
CA GLU A 411 -13.21 -19.33 -11.30
C GLU A 411 -11.79 -18.88 -11.64
N ALA A 412 -10.80 -19.66 -11.19
CA ALA A 412 -9.43 -19.46 -11.61
C ALA A 412 -9.30 -19.78 -13.08
N VAL A 413 -8.89 -18.80 -13.87
CA VAL A 413 -8.45 -19.01 -15.27
C VAL A 413 -7.01 -19.53 -15.25
#